data_5308c5295c791ba0104332eed27141ea
#
_entry.id   5308c5295c791ba0104332eed27141ea
#
_cell.length_a   1.000
_cell.length_b   1.000
_cell.length_c   1.000
_cell.angle_alpha   90.00
_cell.angle_beta   90.00
_cell.angle_gamma   90.00
#
_symmetry.space_group_name_H-M   'P 1'
#
loop_
_entity.id
_entity.type
_entity.pdbx_description
1 polymer ?
#
loop_
_entity_poly.entity_id
_entity_poly.type
_entity_poly.pdbx_seq_one_letter_code
_entity_poly.pdbx_strand_id
1 'polypeptide(L)'
;MKGLNIFFLTGLILISCSTDHEKSDNVIDHDIYEMRVYYTYDGKFNDIISRFENHTTKLFDKHGFNNVGYWTTLKKDSISFADKFIFQNDGKEALVYIVSFKDMETRDESWDNFINDPEWVKVFEESRKNGPIVKEIEQVFLSPTIFSNLN
;
A
#
# COMPACT_ATOMS: atom_id res chain seq x y z
N MET A 1 -22.66 -0.07 -86.03
CA MET A 1 -21.57 -0.71 -85.32
C MET A 1 -21.62 -0.14 -83.91
N LYS A 2 -21.99 -0.96 -82.93
CA LYS A 2 -22.31 -0.55 -81.53
C LYS A 2 -21.08 -0.69 -80.66
N GLY A 3 -20.57 0.42 -80.13
CA GLY A 3 -19.47 0.44 -79.18
C GLY A 3 -19.94 0.04 -77.79
N LEU A 4 -19.32 -0.94 -77.19
CA LEU A 4 -19.56 -1.45 -75.81
C LEU A 4 -18.67 -0.70 -74.83
N ASN A 5 -19.26 0.17 -73.99
CA ASN A 5 -18.62 0.86 -72.90
C ASN A 5 -18.55 -0.06 -71.67
N ILE A 6 -17.34 -0.50 -71.31
CA ILE A 6 -17.09 -1.24 -70.05
C ILE A 6 -16.77 -0.21 -69.01
N PHE A 7 -17.66 -0.07 -67.99
CA PHE A 7 -17.40 0.70 -66.78
C PHE A 7 -16.63 -0.17 -65.80
N PHE A 8 -15.36 0.18 -65.54
CA PHE A 8 -14.58 -0.38 -64.44
C PHE A 8 -14.99 0.32 -63.12
N LEU A 9 -15.69 -0.41 -62.28
CA LEU A 9 -16.03 0.04 -60.90
C LEU A 9 -14.89 -0.38 -59.99
N THR A 10 -13.95 0.55 -59.69
CA THR A 10 -12.94 0.35 -58.70
C THR A 10 -13.51 0.51 -57.28
N GLY A 11 -13.75 -0.63 -56.64
CA GLY A 11 -14.16 -0.67 -55.24
C GLY A 11 -13.00 -0.30 -54.33
N LEU A 12 -13.09 0.84 -53.65
CA LEU A 12 -12.16 1.27 -52.62
C LEU A 12 -12.48 0.51 -51.33
N ILE A 13 -11.73 -0.49 -50.97
CA ILE A 13 -11.83 -1.19 -49.69
C ILE A 13 -11.12 -0.34 -48.64
N LEU A 14 -11.90 0.37 -47.81
CA LEU A 14 -11.40 1.00 -46.62
C LEU A 14 -11.17 -0.08 -45.55
N ILE A 15 -9.93 -0.48 -45.36
CA ILE A 15 -9.51 -1.30 -44.21
C ILE A 15 -9.52 -0.35 -43.01
N SER A 16 -10.57 -0.39 -42.21
CA SER A 16 -10.64 0.22 -40.89
C SER A 16 -9.76 -0.63 -39.97
N CYS A 17 -8.54 -0.17 -39.71
CA CYS A 17 -7.67 -0.74 -38.67
C CYS A 17 -8.22 -0.21 -37.34
N SER A 18 -9.08 -0.97 -36.68
CA SER A 18 -9.43 -0.76 -35.28
C SER A 18 -8.20 -1.15 -34.46
N THR A 19 -7.44 -0.18 -34.00
CA THR A 19 -6.50 -0.41 -32.92
C THR A 19 -7.30 -0.56 -31.63
N ASP A 20 -7.70 -1.79 -31.34
CA ASP A 20 -8.11 -2.15 -30.00
C ASP A 20 -6.87 -1.94 -29.11
N HIS A 21 -6.85 -0.83 -28.39
CA HIS A 21 -6.04 -0.69 -27.20
C HIS A 21 -6.63 -1.67 -26.20
N GLU A 22 -6.15 -2.91 -26.22
CA GLU A 22 -6.25 -3.78 -25.07
C GLU A 22 -5.57 -3.05 -23.92
N LYS A 23 -6.41 -2.40 -23.10
CA LYS A 23 -6.05 -2.02 -21.77
C LYS A 23 -5.78 -3.35 -21.06
N SER A 24 -4.52 -3.73 -20.99
CA SER A 24 -4.07 -4.80 -20.12
C SER A 24 -4.40 -4.34 -18.70
N ASP A 25 -5.62 -4.61 -18.27
CA ASP A 25 -5.96 -4.64 -16.86
C ASP A 25 -5.13 -5.81 -16.32
N ASN A 26 -3.94 -5.49 -15.80
CA ASN A 26 -3.21 -6.39 -14.96
C ASN A 26 -4.11 -6.61 -13.73
N VAL A 27 -4.98 -7.62 -13.83
CA VAL A 27 -5.72 -8.14 -12.68
C VAL A 27 -4.63 -8.67 -11.75
N ILE A 28 -4.36 -7.91 -10.71
CA ILE A 28 -3.51 -8.35 -9.62
C ILE A 28 -4.31 -9.46 -8.94
N ASP A 29 -3.89 -10.70 -9.14
CA ASP A 29 -4.56 -11.91 -8.61
C ASP A 29 -4.05 -12.25 -7.20
N HIS A 30 -3.58 -11.25 -6.47
CA HIS A 30 -3.09 -11.39 -5.09
C HIS A 30 -3.32 -10.10 -4.32
N ASP A 31 -3.36 -10.22 -3.00
CA ASP A 31 -3.48 -9.09 -2.08
C ASP A 31 -2.38 -8.04 -2.31
N ILE A 32 -2.73 -6.78 -2.12
CA ILE A 32 -1.76 -5.70 -1.99
C ILE A 32 -1.38 -5.54 -0.53
N TYR A 33 -0.11 -5.27 -0.28
CA TYR A 33 0.41 -5.05 1.06
C TYR A 33 0.81 -3.59 1.22
N GLU A 34 0.48 -3.01 2.36
CA GLU A 34 0.87 -1.66 2.73
C GLU A 34 1.77 -1.73 3.96
N MET A 35 3.05 -1.41 3.77
CA MET A 35 4.00 -1.27 4.86
C MET A 35 4.06 0.20 5.30
N ARG A 36 4.03 0.43 6.60
CA ARG A 36 4.25 1.75 7.20
C ARG A 36 5.32 1.70 8.27
N VAL A 37 6.13 2.75 8.30
CA VAL A 37 7.12 2.99 9.34
C VAL A 37 6.78 4.29 10.04
N TYR A 38 6.52 4.23 11.34
CA TYR A 38 6.12 5.37 12.15
C TYR A 38 7.27 5.80 13.05
N TYR A 39 7.83 6.97 12.78
CA TYR A 39 8.78 7.63 13.65
C TYR A 39 8.05 8.57 14.60
N THR A 40 8.45 8.56 15.86
CA THR A 40 7.77 9.37 16.89
C THR A 40 8.61 10.58 17.29
N TYR A 41 7.95 11.52 17.94
CA TYR A 41 8.66 12.54 18.71
C TYR A 41 9.36 11.89 19.91
N ASP A 42 10.41 12.56 20.43
CA ASP A 42 11.19 12.07 21.55
C ASP A 42 10.31 11.73 22.76
N GLY A 43 10.53 10.56 23.32
CA GLY A 43 9.77 10.05 24.46
C GLY A 43 8.34 9.58 24.15
N LYS A 44 7.92 9.58 22.87
CA LYS A 44 6.58 9.19 22.44
C LYS A 44 6.46 7.78 21.89
N PHE A 45 7.54 7.02 21.88
CA PHE A 45 7.54 5.68 21.32
C PHE A 45 6.58 4.72 22.07
N ASN A 46 6.60 4.74 23.40
CA ASN A 46 5.69 3.91 24.19
C ASN A 46 4.22 4.33 24.01
N ASP A 47 3.96 5.61 23.74
CA ASP A 47 2.60 6.10 23.51
C ASP A 47 2.03 5.51 22.21
N ILE A 48 2.83 5.42 21.12
CA ILE A 48 2.39 4.80 19.88
C ILE A 48 2.16 3.30 20.03
N ILE A 49 3.08 2.60 20.72
CA ILE A 49 2.94 1.16 20.98
C ILE A 49 1.65 0.89 21.75
N SER A 50 1.43 1.61 22.85
CA SER A 50 0.23 1.46 23.67
C SER A 50 -1.06 1.75 22.89
N ARG A 51 -1.07 2.77 22.01
CA ARG A 51 -2.22 3.06 21.17
C ARG A 51 -2.51 1.94 20.17
N PHE A 52 -1.47 1.36 19.56
CA PHE A 52 -1.66 0.24 18.64
C PHE A 52 -2.15 -1.01 19.37
N GLU A 53 -1.52 -1.39 20.47
CA GLU A 53 -1.86 -2.58 21.26
C GLU A 53 -3.29 -2.53 21.79
N ASN A 54 -3.71 -1.39 22.34
CA ASN A 54 -4.98 -1.29 23.02
C ASN A 54 -6.17 -0.94 22.12
N HIS A 55 -5.91 -0.27 20.98
CA HIS A 55 -6.96 0.30 20.14
C HIS A 55 -6.77 0.06 18.63
N THR A 56 -5.64 0.48 18.04
CA THR A 56 -5.53 0.58 16.59
C THR A 56 -5.68 -0.78 15.90
N THR A 57 -5.05 -1.83 16.41
CA THR A 57 -5.13 -3.18 15.82
C THR A 57 -6.55 -3.71 15.78
N LYS A 58 -7.33 -3.49 16.84
CA LYS A 58 -8.74 -3.91 16.91
C LYS A 58 -9.63 -3.12 15.96
N LEU A 59 -9.36 -1.82 15.83
CA LEU A 59 -10.09 -0.98 14.89
C LEU A 59 -9.71 -1.28 13.44
N PHE A 60 -8.48 -1.67 13.18
CA PHE A 60 -8.08 -2.18 11.88
C PHE A 60 -8.87 -3.45 11.52
N ASP A 61 -8.94 -4.44 12.42
CA ASP A 61 -9.76 -5.65 12.21
C ASP A 61 -11.23 -5.29 11.94
N LYS A 62 -11.80 -4.35 12.72
CA LYS A 62 -13.17 -3.89 12.56
C LYS A 62 -13.46 -3.31 11.18
N HIS A 63 -12.48 -2.64 10.58
CA HIS A 63 -12.61 -1.95 9.31
C HIS A 63 -11.97 -2.68 8.13
N GLY A 64 -11.75 -3.99 8.24
CA GLY A 64 -11.38 -4.85 7.12
C GLY A 64 -9.89 -4.81 6.74
N PHE A 65 -9.04 -4.29 7.62
CA PHE A 65 -7.60 -4.45 7.45
C PHE A 65 -7.19 -5.88 7.80
N ASN A 66 -6.45 -6.54 6.94
CA ASN A 66 -5.77 -7.78 7.30
C ASN A 66 -4.44 -7.43 7.98
N ASN A 67 -4.34 -7.68 9.28
CA ASN A 67 -3.16 -7.38 10.09
C ASN A 67 -2.07 -8.43 9.86
N VAL A 68 -1.09 -8.15 8.98
CA VAL A 68 -0.01 -9.09 8.64
C VAL A 68 1.02 -9.18 9.76
N GLY A 69 1.45 -8.05 10.32
CA GLY A 69 2.38 -8.03 11.43
C GLY A 69 2.85 -6.65 11.86
N TYR A 70 3.48 -6.61 13.05
CA TYR A 70 3.94 -5.41 13.73
C TYR A 70 5.31 -5.65 14.32
N TRP A 71 6.23 -4.71 14.10
CA TRP A 71 7.62 -4.81 14.56
C TRP A 71 8.08 -3.48 15.14
N THR A 72 9.03 -3.55 16.04
CA THR A 72 9.83 -2.41 16.48
C THR A 72 11.23 -2.54 15.94
N THR A 73 11.87 -1.42 15.60
CA THR A 73 13.26 -1.44 15.18
C THR A 73 14.19 -1.87 16.32
N LEU A 74 15.20 -2.66 16.00
CA LEU A 74 16.23 -3.04 16.96
C LEU A 74 17.28 -1.92 17.05
N LYS A 75 17.68 -1.57 18.26
CA LYS A 75 18.80 -0.63 18.53
C LYS A 75 20.12 -1.33 18.22
N LYS A 76 20.49 -1.39 16.94
CA LYS A 76 21.77 -1.94 16.52
C LYS A 76 22.38 -1.03 15.47
N ASP A 77 23.59 -0.54 15.75
CA ASP A 77 24.22 0.51 14.97
C ASP A 77 24.59 0.08 13.54
N SER A 78 25.07 -1.14 13.35
CA SER A 78 25.42 -1.66 12.03
C SER A 78 25.53 -3.18 11.99
N ILE A 79 25.34 -3.76 10.83
CA ILE A 79 25.61 -5.17 10.53
C ILE A 79 26.54 -5.20 9.32
N SER A 80 27.72 -5.82 9.48
CA SER A 80 28.63 -6.09 8.37
C SER A 80 28.32 -7.45 7.76
N PHE A 81 28.25 -7.52 6.44
CA PHE A 81 28.11 -8.76 5.70
C PHE A 81 29.21 -8.88 4.65
N ALA A 82 30.02 -9.94 4.79
CA ALA A 82 31.09 -10.30 3.85
C ALA A 82 32.06 -9.16 3.52
N ASP A 83 32.38 -8.30 4.47
CA ASP A 83 33.28 -7.15 4.40
C ASP A 83 33.02 -6.17 3.24
N LYS A 84 31.88 -6.34 2.54
CA LYS A 84 31.53 -5.55 1.34
C LYS A 84 30.30 -4.68 1.53
N PHE A 85 29.39 -5.07 2.43
CA PHE A 85 28.15 -4.36 2.67
C PHE A 85 28.01 -4.03 4.15
N ILE A 86 27.74 -2.78 4.43
CA ILE A 86 27.42 -2.30 5.77
C ILE A 86 25.93 -1.92 5.75
N PHE A 87 25.13 -2.64 6.52
CA PHE A 87 23.74 -2.28 6.77
C PHE A 87 23.68 -1.41 8.01
N GLN A 88 23.38 -0.15 7.83
CA GLN A 88 23.29 0.79 8.93
C GLN A 88 21.83 0.90 9.40
N ASN A 89 21.63 0.75 10.69
CA ASN A 89 20.43 1.21 11.37
C ASN A 89 20.80 2.55 12.03
N ASP A 90 20.08 3.60 11.72
CA ASP A 90 20.32 4.94 12.29
C ASP A 90 19.93 5.05 13.77
N GLY A 91 19.61 3.94 14.41
CA GLY A 91 19.28 3.85 15.85
C GLY A 91 17.94 4.47 16.22
N LYS A 92 17.15 4.95 15.23
CA LYS A 92 15.83 5.50 15.51
C LYS A 92 14.86 4.41 15.93
N GLU A 93 14.11 4.69 16.97
CA GLU A 93 12.99 3.84 17.34
C GLU A 93 11.85 4.09 16.37
N ALA A 94 11.35 3.02 15.75
CA ALA A 94 10.20 3.07 14.87
C ALA A 94 9.27 1.88 15.10
N LEU A 95 7.98 2.12 14.93
CA LEU A 95 6.98 1.07 14.75
C LEU A 95 6.84 0.81 13.26
N VAL A 96 7.11 -0.43 12.86
CA VAL A 96 6.89 -0.92 11.49
C VAL A 96 5.68 -1.84 11.50
N TYR A 97 4.77 -1.68 10.54
CA TYR A 97 3.70 -2.66 10.39
C TYR A 97 3.34 -2.86 8.93
N ILE A 98 2.76 -4.02 8.66
CA ILE A 98 2.24 -4.38 7.35
C ILE A 98 0.79 -4.79 7.53
N VAL A 99 -0.06 -4.24 6.67
CA VAL A 99 -1.45 -4.64 6.49
C VAL A 99 -1.66 -5.04 5.04
N SER A 100 -2.65 -5.88 4.75
CA SER A 100 -2.99 -6.21 3.37
C SER A 100 -4.48 -6.01 3.09
N PHE A 101 -4.78 -5.87 1.79
CA PHE A 101 -6.12 -5.67 1.25
C PHE A 101 -6.23 -6.41 -0.07
N LYS A 102 -7.41 -6.82 -0.42
CA LYS A 102 -7.68 -7.47 -1.69
C LYS A 102 -7.28 -6.61 -2.91
N ASP A 103 -7.54 -5.30 -2.83
CA ASP A 103 -7.28 -4.33 -3.89
C ASP A 103 -7.20 -2.91 -3.31
N MET A 104 -6.87 -1.93 -4.16
CA MET A 104 -6.77 -0.52 -3.75
C MET A 104 -8.11 0.10 -3.36
N GLU A 105 -9.22 -0.33 -3.97
CA GLU A 105 -10.56 0.17 -3.65
C GLU A 105 -10.94 -0.26 -2.23
N THR A 106 -10.80 -1.55 -1.91
CA THR A 106 -11.01 -2.08 -0.56
C THR A 106 -10.11 -1.39 0.47
N ARG A 107 -8.86 -1.12 0.11
CA ARG A 107 -7.92 -0.38 0.95
C ARG A 107 -8.42 1.02 1.27
N ASP A 108 -8.84 1.77 0.26
CA ASP A 108 -9.29 3.15 0.42
C ASP A 108 -10.57 3.23 1.25
N GLU A 109 -11.52 2.33 1.01
CA GLU A 109 -12.74 2.21 1.83
C GLU A 109 -12.42 1.88 3.30
N SER A 110 -11.49 0.95 3.54
CA SER A 110 -11.08 0.56 4.89
C SER A 110 -10.47 1.72 5.65
N TRP A 111 -9.57 2.47 5.00
CA TRP A 111 -8.98 3.67 5.60
C TRP A 111 -10.01 4.76 5.88
N ASP A 112 -10.92 5.04 4.93
CA ASP A 112 -12.00 6.02 5.11
C ASP A 112 -12.90 5.65 6.29
N ASN A 113 -13.31 4.40 6.39
CA ASN A 113 -14.12 3.90 7.48
C ASN A 113 -13.38 4.00 8.82
N PHE A 114 -12.10 3.66 8.86
CA PHE A 114 -11.28 3.72 10.06
C PHE A 114 -11.09 5.16 10.57
N ILE A 115 -10.66 6.09 9.68
CA ILE A 115 -10.36 7.47 10.12
C ILE A 115 -11.61 8.24 10.57
N ASN A 116 -12.78 7.85 10.09
CA ASN A 116 -14.06 8.45 10.43
C ASN A 116 -14.79 7.71 11.58
N ASP A 117 -14.22 6.62 12.10
CA ASP A 117 -14.81 5.90 13.23
C ASP A 117 -14.78 6.76 14.50
N PRO A 118 -15.94 6.99 15.17
CA PRO A 118 -16.00 7.81 16.39
C PRO A 118 -15.08 7.29 17.51
N GLU A 119 -14.86 5.97 17.59
CA GLU A 119 -13.95 5.39 18.58
C GLU A 119 -12.50 5.76 18.24
N TRP A 120 -12.11 5.66 16.95
CA TRP A 120 -10.79 6.10 16.52
C TRP A 120 -10.57 7.59 16.77
N VAL A 121 -11.53 8.45 16.39
CA VAL A 121 -11.42 9.90 16.61
C VAL A 121 -11.16 10.19 18.09
N LYS A 122 -11.93 9.57 19.00
CA LYS A 122 -11.72 9.72 20.43
C LYS A 122 -10.32 9.26 20.88
N VAL A 123 -9.90 8.06 20.47
CA VAL A 123 -8.59 7.50 20.81
C VAL A 123 -7.46 8.39 20.28
N PHE A 124 -7.61 8.87 19.05
CA PHE A 124 -6.62 9.74 18.41
C PHE A 124 -6.45 11.07 19.18
N GLU A 125 -7.55 11.71 19.55
CA GLU A 125 -7.53 12.94 20.35
C GLU A 125 -6.97 12.71 21.76
N GLU A 126 -7.42 11.66 22.44
CA GLU A 126 -6.96 11.35 23.79
C GLU A 126 -5.46 11.05 23.83
N SER A 127 -4.97 10.26 22.90
CA SER A 127 -3.54 9.91 22.84
C SER A 127 -2.62 11.10 22.57
N ARG A 128 -3.17 12.22 22.08
CA ARG A 128 -2.42 13.44 21.73
C ARG A 128 -2.57 14.58 22.74
N LYS A 129 -3.27 14.38 23.85
CA LYS A 129 -3.46 15.43 24.89
C LYS A 129 -2.13 16.00 25.40
N ASN A 130 -1.07 15.18 25.44
CA ASN A 130 0.28 15.56 25.84
C ASN A 130 1.21 15.84 24.64
N GLY A 131 0.66 16.30 23.53
CA GLY A 131 1.37 16.61 22.29
C GLY A 131 1.29 15.51 21.23
N PRO A 132 1.75 15.79 20.02
CA PRO A 132 1.73 14.85 18.92
C PRO A 132 2.63 13.64 19.21
N ILE A 133 2.20 12.45 18.76
CA ILE A 133 2.96 11.21 18.94
C ILE A 133 3.84 10.95 17.72
N VAL A 134 3.26 10.98 16.53
CA VAL A 134 3.94 10.63 15.28
C VAL A 134 4.55 11.88 14.65
N LYS A 135 5.83 11.80 14.33
CA LYS A 135 6.59 12.86 13.68
C LYS A 135 6.64 12.67 12.17
N GLU A 136 6.84 11.44 11.74
CA GLU A 136 7.03 11.10 10.32
C GLU A 136 6.46 9.70 10.05
N ILE A 137 5.94 9.50 8.84
CA ILE A 137 5.43 8.21 8.36
C ILE A 137 6.05 7.95 7.00
N GLU A 138 6.74 6.82 6.87
CA GLU A 138 7.06 6.25 5.57
C GLU A 138 6.00 5.22 5.18
N GLN A 139 5.66 5.16 3.90
CA GLN A 139 4.67 4.25 3.36
C GLN A 139 5.18 3.63 2.06
N VAL A 140 5.00 2.31 1.94
CA VAL A 140 5.36 1.55 0.73
C VAL A 140 4.26 0.56 0.41
N PHE A 141 3.80 0.55 -0.84
CA PHE A 141 2.95 -0.52 -1.35
C PHE A 141 3.81 -1.64 -1.89
N LEU A 142 3.44 -2.87 -1.56
CA LEU A 142 4.18 -4.08 -1.89
C LEU A 142 3.26 -5.05 -2.62
N SER A 143 3.82 -5.76 -3.57
CA SER A 143 3.20 -6.88 -4.26
C SER A 143 4.05 -8.12 -3.97
N PRO A 144 3.46 -9.24 -3.54
CA PRO A 144 4.24 -10.43 -3.27
C PRO A 144 4.89 -10.94 -4.56
N THR A 145 6.08 -11.51 -4.42
CA THR A 145 6.76 -12.20 -5.53
C THR A 145 6.25 -13.64 -5.62
N ILE A 146 6.47 -14.29 -6.76
CA ILE A 146 6.07 -15.69 -6.98
C ILE A 146 6.71 -16.70 -6.00
N PHE A 147 7.76 -16.30 -5.30
CA PHE A 147 8.44 -17.09 -4.27
C PHE A 147 8.14 -16.60 -2.85
N SER A 148 7.18 -15.71 -2.68
CA SER A 148 6.69 -15.28 -1.36
C SER A 148 5.80 -16.34 -0.76
N ASN A 149 5.88 -16.50 0.57
CA ASN A 149 4.92 -17.32 1.32
C ASN A 149 3.62 -16.56 1.67
N LEU A 150 3.49 -15.31 1.18
CA LEU A 150 2.35 -14.43 1.42
C LEU A 150 1.45 -14.30 0.17
N ASN A 151 1.43 -15.31 -0.69
CA ASN A 151 0.54 -15.39 -1.86
C ASN A 151 -0.81 -15.97 -1.46
#